data_fa7aab85c44c833cb0fdcbb37dbd8bdc
#
_entry.id   fa7aab85c44c833cb0fdcbb37dbd8bdc
#
_cell.length_a   1.000
_cell.length_b   1.000
_cell.length_c   1.000
_cell.angle_alpha   90.00
_cell.angle_beta   90.00
_cell.angle_gamma   90.00
#
_symmetry.space_group_name_H-M   'P 1'
#
loop_
_entity.id
_entity.type
_entity.pdbx_description
1 polymer ?
#
loop_
_entity_poly.entity_id
_entity_poly.type
_entity_poly.pdbx_seq_one_letter_code
_entity_poly.pdbx_strand_id
1 'polypeptide(L)'
;MIARFFIERPIACLMLALSMVLAGVIAYRLLPTAPLPEVDFPAIVVEASLPGGNPRTMAAAIAVPLQRALGSIAGVRQMEATSGQGSVEIELIFELGRDINDAARDVQAAINAARGQLPSGMPSEPVYRKLNPSQAPIMALALSSESLPPGELYDLASAILAQKIS
;
A
#
# COMPACT_ATOMS: atom_id res chain seq x y z
N MET A 1 -14.98 -50.21 -23.08
CA MET A 1 -14.83 -51.22 -22.01
C MET A 1 -15.00 -50.63 -20.61
N ILE A 2 -14.66 -49.40 -20.36
CA ILE A 2 -14.74 -48.77 -19.01
C ILE A 2 -16.18 -48.60 -18.55
N ALA A 3 -17.12 -48.21 -19.42
CA ALA A 3 -18.54 -47.99 -19.06
C ALA A 3 -19.24 -49.24 -18.53
N ARG A 4 -18.90 -50.42 -19.06
CA ARG A 4 -19.50 -51.69 -18.63
C ARG A 4 -19.17 -52.04 -17.18
N PHE A 5 -17.95 -51.72 -16.73
CA PHE A 5 -17.53 -51.93 -15.34
C PHE A 5 -18.35 -51.11 -14.34
N PHE A 6 -18.73 -49.88 -14.72
CA PHE A 6 -19.54 -48.98 -13.89
C PHE A 6 -21.00 -49.41 -13.84
N ILE A 7 -21.54 -49.98 -14.94
CA ILE A 7 -22.92 -50.46 -14.99
C ILE A 7 -23.11 -51.73 -14.15
N GLU A 8 -22.10 -52.60 -14.13
CA GLU A 8 -22.16 -53.87 -13.39
C GLU A 8 -21.94 -53.74 -11.87
N ARG A 9 -21.43 -52.54 -11.41
CA ARG A 9 -21.14 -52.30 -9.98
C ARG A 9 -21.67 -50.94 -9.49
N PRO A 10 -22.99 -50.78 -9.36
CA PRO A 10 -23.61 -49.50 -9.00
C PRO A 10 -23.19 -48.99 -7.60
N ILE A 11 -22.94 -49.88 -6.64
CA ILE A 11 -22.52 -49.55 -5.29
C ILE A 11 -21.11 -48.93 -5.30
N ALA A 12 -20.19 -49.47 -6.10
CA ALA A 12 -18.86 -48.95 -6.23
C ALA A 12 -18.83 -47.53 -6.85
N CYS A 13 -19.69 -47.27 -7.86
CA CYS A 13 -19.91 -45.96 -8.44
C CYS A 13 -20.42 -44.96 -7.40
N LEU A 14 -21.38 -45.35 -6.59
CA LEU A 14 -21.98 -44.47 -5.58
C LEU A 14 -20.97 -44.13 -4.48
N MET A 15 -20.15 -45.07 -4.03
CA MET A 15 -19.09 -44.86 -3.06
C MET A 15 -17.98 -43.95 -3.62
N LEU A 16 -17.64 -44.12 -4.90
CA LEU A 16 -16.62 -43.26 -5.56
C LEU A 16 -17.16 -41.83 -5.72
N ALA A 17 -18.41 -41.65 -6.11
CA ALA A 17 -19.05 -40.34 -6.18
C ALA A 17 -19.12 -39.68 -4.80
N LEU A 18 -19.50 -40.41 -3.77
CA LEU A 18 -19.57 -39.90 -2.41
C LEU A 18 -18.20 -39.49 -1.87
N SER A 19 -17.16 -40.30 -2.13
CA SER A 19 -15.78 -39.96 -1.71
C SER A 19 -15.28 -38.71 -2.42
N MET A 20 -15.63 -38.51 -3.69
CA MET A 20 -15.26 -37.32 -4.46
C MET A 20 -15.96 -36.06 -3.92
N VAL A 21 -17.22 -36.14 -3.55
CA VAL A 21 -17.95 -35.03 -2.92
C VAL A 21 -17.36 -34.70 -1.56
N LEU A 22 -17.06 -35.69 -0.72
CA LEU A 22 -16.44 -35.47 0.59
C LEU A 22 -15.06 -34.82 0.46
N ALA A 23 -14.24 -35.33 -0.46
CA ALA A 23 -12.92 -34.74 -0.74
C ALA A 23 -13.05 -33.30 -1.23
N GLY A 24 -14.03 -32.99 -2.10
CA GLY A 24 -14.33 -31.67 -2.57
C GLY A 24 -14.73 -30.70 -1.46
N VAL A 25 -15.59 -31.14 -0.54
CA VAL A 25 -16.01 -30.32 0.62
C VAL A 25 -14.83 -30.02 1.56
N ILE A 26 -13.99 -31.03 1.81
CA ILE A 26 -12.79 -30.85 2.64
C ILE A 26 -11.80 -29.90 1.96
N ALA A 27 -11.53 -30.09 0.68
CA ALA A 27 -10.63 -29.24 -0.10
C ALA A 27 -11.13 -27.79 -0.14
N TYR A 28 -12.44 -27.59 -0.31
CA TYR A 28 -13.04 -26.25 -0.30
C TYR A 28 -12.84 -25.51 1.03
N ARG A 29 -12.93 -26.23 2.16
CA ARG A 29 -12.68 -25.68 3.50
C ARG A 29 -11.22 -25.35 3.77
N LEU A 30 -10.30 -26.03 3.11
CA LEU A 30 -8.86 -25.86 3.25
C LEU A 30 -8.27 -24.85 2.24
N LEU A 31 -9.10 -24.36 1.29
CA LEU A 31 -8.62 -23.41 0.28
C LEU A 31 -8.31 -22.06 0.95
N PRO A 32 -7.05 -21.59 0.96
CA PRO A 32 -6.74 -20.28 1.46
C PRO A 32 -7.35 -19.22 0.53
N THR A 33 -8.13 -18.33 1.08
CA THR A 33 -8.64 -17.16 0.35
C THR A 33 -7.71 -15.98 0.59
N ALA A 34 -6.91 -15.62 -0.41
CA ALA A 34 -6.19 -14.35 -0.42
C ALA A 34 -7.07 -13.30 -1.12
N PRO A 35 -7.37 -12.17 -0.50
CA PRO A 35 -8.24 -11.14 -1.08
C PRO A 35 -7.64 -10.45 -2.32
N LEU A 36 -6.31 -10.45 -2.46
CA LEU A 36 -5.58 -9.89 -3.60
C LEU A 36 -4.31 -10.70 -3.83
N PRO A 37 -3.89 -10.92 -5.10
CA PRO A 37 -2.54 -11.41 -5.34
C PRO A 37 -1.55 -10.39 -4.76
N GLU A 38 -0.58 -10.86 -3.98
CA GLU A 38 0.52 -10.03 -3.45
C GLU A 38 1.44 -9.59 -4.61
N VAL A 39 0.94 -8.67 -5.43
CA VAL A 39 1.77 -7.98 -6.41
C VAL A 39 2.18 -6.66 -5.76
N ASP A 40 3.20 -6.72 -4.93
CA ASP A 40 3.80 -5.55 -4.33
C ASP A 40 4.55 -4.77 -5.43
N PHE A 41 3.91 -3.75 -5.97
CA PHE A 41 4.63 -2.73 -6.72
C PHE A 41 5.38 -1.86 -5.70
N PRO A 42 6.72 -1.84 -5.73
CA PRO A 42 7.44 -0.95 -4.86
C PRO A 42 7.09 0.49 -5.21
N ALA A 43 6.47 1.19 -4.26
CA ALA A 43 6.05 2.56 -4.42
C ALA A 43 6.64 3.46 -3.32
N ILE A 44 7.03 4.66 -3.71
CA ILE A 44 7.57 5.68 -2.80
C ILE A 44 6.79 6.98 -3.02
N VAL A 45 6.34 7.58 -1.94
CA VAL A 45 5.71 8.90 -1.95
C VAL A 45 6.70 9.91 -1.42
N VAL A 46 6.86 11.03 -2.15
CA VAL A 46 7.63 12.19 -1.76
C VAL A 46 6.67 13.32 -1.43
N GLU A 47 6.76 13.83 -0.21
CA GLU A 47 5.91 14.90 0.30
C GLU A 47 6.72 16.17 0.53
N ALA A 48 6.18 17.31 0.12
CA ALA A 48 6.77 18.62 0.36
C ALA A 48 5.68 19.62 0.75
N SER A 49 6.01 20.56 1.64
CA SER A 49 5.07 21.56 2.10
C SER A 49 5.64 22.98 2.00
N LEU A 50 4.77 23.91 1.59
CA LEU A 50 5.06 25.36 1.58
C LEU A 50 3.80 26.10 2.03
N PRO A 51 3.69 26.49 3.30
CA PRO A 51 2.54 27.17 3.83
C PRO A 51 2.18 28.42 3.03
N GLY A 52 0.91 28.57 2.68
CA GLY A 52 0.41 29.69 1.89
C GLY A 52 0.60 29.57 0.37
N GLY A 53 1.23 28.48 -0.10
CA GLY A 53 1.37 28.20 -1.53
C GLY A 53 0.02 27.81 -2.16
N ASN A 54 -0.32 28.43 -3.29
CA ASN A 54 -1.46 27.97 -4.08
C ASN A 54 -1.04 26.77 -4.96
N PRO A 55 -1.98 25.94 -5.46
CA PRO A 55 -1.66 24.74 -6.22
C PRO A 55 -0.79 24.98 -7.46
N ARG A 56 -0.96 26.10 -8.16
CA ARG A 56 -0.15 26.44 -9.34
C ARG A 56 1.29 26.77 -8.95
N THR A 57 1.47 27.53 -7.88
CA THR A 57 2.82 27.84 -7.34
C THR A 57 3.48 26.57 -6.83
N MET A 58 2.76 25.72 -6.13
CA MET A 58 3.25 24.44 -5.64
C MET A 58 3.71 23.54 -6.80
N ALA A 59 2.91 23.46 -7.85
CA ALA A 59 3.26 22.70 -9.05
C ALA A 59 4.53 23.23 -9.73
N ALA A 60 4.61 24.53 -9.98
CA ALA A 60 5.71 25.13 -10.72
C ALA A 60 7.01 25.20 -9.93
N ALA A 61 6.94 25.58 -8.64
CA ALA A 61 8.12 25.84 -7.82
C ALA A 61 8.67 24.62 -7.09
N ILE A 62 7.84 23.59 -6.86
CA ILE A 62 8.23 22.41 -6.08
C ILE A 62 8.07 21.13 -6.88
N ALA A 63 6.84 20.86 -7.45
CA ALA A 63 6.61 19.59 -8.12
C ALA A 63 7.50 19.43 -9.36
N VAL A 64 7.59 20.43 -10.22
CA VAL A 64 8.38 20.37 -11.47
C VAL A 64 9.88 20.13 -11.22
N PRO A 65 10.57 20.87 -10.35
CA PRO A 65 11.97 20.59 -10.02
C PRO A 65 12.17 19.18 -9.45
N LEU A 66 11.31 18.74 -8.50
CA LEU A 66 11.39 17.41 -7.94
C LEU A 66 11.14 16.32 -8.98
N GLN A 67 10.12 16.48 -9.83
CA GLN A 67 9.83 15.52 -10.91
C GLN A 67 11.00 15.37 -11.88
N ARG A 68 11.71 16.45 -12.20
CA ARG A 68 12.90 16.36 -13.07
C ARG A 68 14.02 15.57 -12.42
N ALA A 69 14.27 15.78 -11.13
CA ALA A 69 15.31 15.06 -10.41
C ALA A 69 14.92 13.58 -10.22
N LEU A 70 13.69 13.32 -9.82
CA LEU A 70 13.17 11.96 -9.58
C LEU A 70 13.01 11.17 -10.88
N GLY A 71 12.69 11.81 -11.99
CA GLY A 71 12.55 11.17 -13.31
C GLY A 71 13.84 10.63 -13.90
N SER A 72 15.01 11.02 -13.36
CA SER A 72 16.31 10.45 -13.75
C SER A 72 16.61 9.10 -13.08
N ILE A 73 15.80 8.68 -12.13
CA ILE A 73 16.01 7.43 -11.39
C ILE A 73 15.66 6.23 -12.28
N ALA A 74 16.57 5.28 -12.39
CA ALA A 74 16.34 4.06 -13.18
C ALA A 74 15.24 3.19 -12.55
N GLY A 75 14.40 2.57 -13.40
CA GLY A 75 13.34 1.66 -12.95
C GLY A 75 12.07 2.36 -12.45
N VAL A 76 11.92 3.67 -12.62
CA VAL A 76 10.65 4.37 -12.40
C VAL A 76 9.72 4.04 -13.57
N ARG A 77 8.62 3.36 -13.29
CA ARG A 77 7.60 2.98 -14.27
C ARG A 77 6.55 4.08 -14.45
N GLN A 78 6.15 4.69 -13.36
CA GLN A 78 5.12 5.73 -13.35
C GLN A 78 5.45 6.76 -12.26
N MET A 79 5.17 8.02 -12.56
CA MET A 79 5.28 9.13 -11.62
C MET A 79 4.03 9.98 -11.72
N GLU A 80 3.37 10.20 -10.60
CA GLU A 80 2.21 11.06 -10.48
C GLU A 80 2.48 12.14 -9.45
N ALA A 81 2.12 13.39 -9.75
CA ALA A 81 2.27 14.49 -8.81
C ALA A 81 0.95 15.21 -8.60
N THR A 82 0.57 15.29 -7.35
CA THR A 82 -0.62 16.02 -6.89
C THR A 82 -0.18 17.27 -6.13
N SER A 83 -0.67 18.42 -6.59
CA SER A 83 -0.37 19.71 -5.97
C SER A 83 -1.62 20.29 -5.33
N GLY A 84 -1.60 20.37 -4.01
CA GLY A 84 -2.67 20.94 -3.18
C GLY A 84 -2.33 22.35 -2.71
N GLN A 85 -3.14 22.85 -1.78
CA GLN A 85 -2.93 24.13 -1.13
C GLN A 85 -1.84 23.97 -0.03
N GLY A 86 -0.65 24.47 -0.30
CA GLY A 86 0.48 24.36 0.62
C GLY A 86 1.17 22.99 0.68
N SER A 87 0.79 22.03 -0.16
CA SER A 87 1.36 20.68 -0.18
C SER A 87 1.56 20.14 -1.60
N VAL A 88 2.60 19.35 -1.78
CA VAL A 88 2.86 18.55 -2.98
C VAL A 88 3.09 17.12 -2.54
N GLU A 89 2.49 16.21 -3.26
CA GLU A 89 2.70 14.77 -3.13
C GLU A 89 3.10 14.20 -4.50
N ILE A 90 4.22 13.47 -4.54
CA ILE A 90 4.71 12.82 -5.74
C ILE A 90 4.83 11.33 -5.46
N GLU A 91 4.01 10.56 -6.12
CA GLU A 91 4.04 9.11 -6.06
C GLU A 91 4.92 8.55 -7.18
N LEU A 92 5.86 7.68 -6.81
CA LEU A 92 6.72 6.94 -7.72
C LEU A 92 6.42 5.47 -7.62
N ILE A 93 6.05 4.85 -8.72
CA ILE A 93 5.86 3.41 -8.85
C ILE A 93 7.05 2.86 -9.63
N PHE A 94 7.74 1.90 -9.04
CA PHE A 94 8.91 1.27 -9.64
C PHE A 94 8.55 -0.04 -10.35
N GLU A 95 9.45 -0.55 -11.17
CA GLU A 95 9.30 -1.84 -11.83
C GLU A 95 9.28 -2.99 -10.81
N LEU A 96 8.53 -4.05 -11.14
CA LEU A 96 8.49 -5.28 -10.36
C LEU A 96 9.90 -5.88 -10.25
N GLY A 97 10.34 -6.18 -9.01
CA GLY A 97 11.65 -6.74 -8.75
C GLY A 97 12.73 -5.71 -8.40
N ARG A 98 12.43 -4.41 -8.44
CA ARG A 98 13.31 -3.38 -7.89
C ARG A 98 13.30 -3.44 -6.36
N ASP A 99 14.47 -3.47 -5.73
CA ASP A 99 14.56 -3.37 -4.27
C ASP A 99 14.12 -1.97 -3.81
N ILE A 100 13.12 -1.93 -2.91
CA ILE A 100 12.55 -0.69 -2.40
C ILE A 100 13.54 0.13 -1.57
N ASN A 101 14.55 -0.50 -0.96
CA ASN A 101 15.57 0.18 -0.18
C ASN A 101 16.59 0.87 -1.08
N ASP A 102 16.93 0.24 -2.20
CA ASP A 102 17.78 0.83 -3.23
C ASP A 102 17.06 2.01 -3.88
N ALA A 103 15.80 1.84 -4.27
CA ALA A 103 14.96 2.91 -4.80
C ALA A 103 14.85 4.09 -3.82
N ALA A 104 14.70 3.83 -2.53
CA ALA A 104 14.63 4.88 -1.51
C ALA A 104 15.94 5.67 -1.37
N ARG A 105 17.11 5.01 -1.51
CA ARG A 105 18.41 5.70 -1.54
C ARG A 105 18.55 6.61 -2.75
N ASP A 106 18.12 6.14 -3.91
CA ASP A 106 18.14 6.93 -5.14
C ASP A 106 17.19 8.13 -5.07
N VAL A 107 15.98 7.94 -4.51
CA VAL A 107 15.01 9.01 -4.26
C VAL A 107 15.59 10.05 -3.31
N GLN A 108 16.25 9.65 -2.22
CA GLN A 108 16.90 10.59 -1.30
C GLN A 108 18.02 11.37 -1.98
N ALA A 109 18.83 10.71 -2.79
CA ALA A 109 19.89 11.37 -3.56
C ALA A 109 19.30 12.38 -4.55
N ALA A 110 18.23 12.05 -5.25
CA ALA A 110 17.53 12.94 -6.17
C ALA A 110 16.89 14.15 -5.46
N ILE A 111 16.29 13.97 -4.28
CA ILE A 111 15.78 15.06 -3.44
C ILE A 111 16.91 16.00 -3.06
N ASN A 112 18.04 15.46 -2.61
CA ASN A 112 19.21 16.27 -2.24
C ASN A 112 19.76 17.07 -3.44
N ALA A 113 19.78 16.47 -4.63
CA ALA A 113 20.21 17.15 -5.86
C ALA A 113 19.25 18.29 -6.27
N ALA A 114 17.94 18.11 -6.04
CA ALA A 114 16.92 19.11 -6.34
C ALA A 114 16.91 20.29 -5.34
N ARG A 115 17.49 20.13 -4.15
CA ARG A 115 17.41 21.09 -3.04
C ARG A 115 17.73 22.53 -3.45
N GLY A 116 18.76 22.75 -4.27
CA GLY A 116 19.16 24.07 -4.74
C GLY A 116 18.16 24.75 -5.70
N GLN A 117 17.18 24.01 -6.19
CA GLN A 117 16.14 24.51 -7.09
C GLN A 117 14.79 24.75 -6.38
N LEU A 118 14.71 24.37 -5.10
CA LEU A 118 13.51 24.52 -4.30
C LEU A 118 13.46 25.88 -3.61
N PRO A 119 12.25 26.42 -3.31
CA PRO A 119 12.12 27.70 -2.60
C PRO A 119 12.72 27.64 -1.20
N SER A 120 13.45 28.68 -0.81
CA SER A 120 14.06 28.80 0.53
C SER A 120 13.04 29.00 1.68
N GLY A 121 11.77 29.25 1.35
CA GLY A 121 10.69 29.47 2.34
C GLY A 121 10.00 28.19 2.82
N MET A 122 10.48 27.02 2.47
CA MET A 122 9.93 25.74 2.94
C MET A 122 10.26 25.51 4.42
N PRO A 123 9.29 25.16 5.28
CA PRO A 123 9.53 24.93 6.70
C PRO A 123 10.32 23.64 6.96
N SER A 124 10.24 22.68 6.04
CA SER A 124 10.96 21.41 6.07
C SER A 124 11.39 21.00 4.67
N GLU A 125 12.45 20.22 4.59
CA GLU A 125 12.86 19.58 3.34
C GLU A 125 11.83 18.54 2.90
N PRO A 126 11.76 18.24 1.57
CA PRO A 126 10.93 17.15 1.10
C PRO A 126 11.31 15.83 1.79
N VAL A 127 10.31 15.11 2.25
CA VAL A 127 10.47 13.80 2.88
C VAL A 127 9.90 12.71 1.99
N TYR A 128 10.48 11.52 2.05
CA TYR A 128 9.93 10.38 1.34
C TYR A 128 9.40 9.32 2.30
N ARG A 129 8.39 8.60 1.86
CA ARG A 129 7.78 7.49 2.58
C ARG A 129 7.60 6.30 1.63
N LYS A 130 8.02 5.13 2.06
CA LYS A 130 7.74 3.89 1.33
C LYS A 130 6.28 3.53 1.50
N LEU A 131 5.58 3.28 0.40
CA LEU A 131 4.23 2.72 0.43
C LEU A 131 4.34 1.20 0.39
N ASN A 132 3.71 0.57 1.34
CA ASN A 132 3.46 -0.85 1.30
C ASN A 132 1.95 -1.06 1.16
N PRO A 133 1.44 -1.45 -0.01
CA PRO A 133 0.01 -1.68 -0.22
C PRO A 133 -0.56 -2.75 0.72
N SER A 134 0.28 -3.69 1.17
CA SER A 134 -0.11 -4.73 2.13
C SER A 134 -0.36 -4.19 3.55
N GLN A 135 0.05 -2.97 3.85
CA GLN A 135 -0.16 -2.31 5.15
C GLN A 135 -1.37 -1.36 5.16
N ALA A 136 -2.25 -1.45 4.17
CA ALA A 136 -3.50 -0.70 4.22
C ALA A 136 -4.27 -1.07 5.51
N PRO A 137 -4.78 -0.07 6.27
CA PRO A 137 -5.53 -0.35 7.48
C PRO A 137 -6.78 -1.16 7.15
N ILE A 138 -6.87 -2.36 7.70
CA ILE A 138 -8.02 -3.27 7.53
C ILE A 138 -9.24 -2.80 8.31
N MET A 139 -9.03 -1.94 9.31
CA MET A 139 -10.12 -1.41 10.14
C MET A 139 -9.72 -0.06 10.74
N ALA A 140 -10.63 0.90 10.71
CA ALA A 140 -10.51 2.16 11.43
C ALA A 140 -11.59 2.22 12.52
N LEU A 141 -11.19 2.40 13.77
CA LEU A 141 -12.07 2.55 14.92
C LEU A 141 -12.11 4.01 15.36
N ALA A 142 -13.27 4.63 15.30
CA ALA A 142 -13.49 5.95 15.86
C ALA A 142 -14.02 5.80 17.30
N LEU A 143 -13.34 6.43 18.26
CA LEU A 143 -13.72 6.46 19.65
C LEU A 143 -14.21 7.86 20.00
N SER A 144 -15.37 7.93 20.62
CA SER A 144 -15.93 9.19 21.15
C SER A 144 -16.40 8.99 22.58
N SER A 145 -16.25 9.99 23.43
CA SER A 145 -16.75 10.00 24.80
C SER A 145 -17.26 11.39 25.15
N GLU A 146 -18.41 11.44 25.83
CA GLU A 146 -18.96 12.70 26.34
C GLU A 146 -18.39 13.06 27.72
N SER A 147 -17.75 12.10 28.42
CA SER A 147 -17.28 12.24 29.79
C SER A 147 -15.77 12.27 29.96
N LEU A 148 -14.99 11.81 28.98
CA LEU A 148 -13.53 11.71 29.07
C LEU A 148 -12.87 12.70 28.09
N PRO A 149 -11.82 13.41 28.52
CA PRO A 149 -11.03 14.25 27.65
C PRO A 149 -10.28 13.40 26.60
N PRO A 150 -9.97 13.93 25.40
CA PRO A 150 -9.37 13.18 24.29
C PRO A 150 -8.05 12.46 24.64
N GLY A 151 -7.24 13.03 25.58
CA GLY A 151 -5.99 12.42 26.02
C GLY A 151 -6.18 11.12 26.79
N GLU A 152 -7.10 11.12 27.78
CA GLU A 152 -7.42 9.93 28.57
C GLU A 152 -8.10 8.86 27.70
N LEU A 153 -8.93 9.28 26.73
CA LEU A 153 -9.55 8.36 25.77
C LEU A 153 -8.50 7.67 24.88
N TYR A 154 -7.47 8.40 24.46
CA TYR A 154 -6.35 7.84 23.69
C TYR A 154 -5.54 6.84 24.52
N ASP A 155 -5.21 7.17 25.77
CA ASP A 155 -4.45 6.27 26.65
C ASP A 155 -5.23 4.98 26.95
N LEU A 156 -6.53 5.09 27.18
CA LEU A 156 -7.41 3.93 27.38
C LEU A 156 -7.53 3.07 26.11
N ALA A 157 -7.62 3.69 24.95
CA ALA A 157 -7.65 3.01 23.66
C ALA A 157 -6.34 2.26 23.38
N SER A 158 -5.20 2.92 23.61
CA SER A 158 -3.88 2.33 23.38
C SER A 158 -3.57 1.20 24.36
N ALA A 159 -3.97 1.32 25.63
CA ALA A 159 -3.70 0.32 26.67
C ALA A 159 -4.60 -0.92 26.54
N ILE A 160 -5.88 -0.75 26.17
CA ILE A 160 -6.85 -1.85 26.20
C ILE A 160 -7.14 -2.40 24.80
N LEU A 161 -7.42 -1.53 23.82
CA LEU A 161 -7.84 -1.96 22.49
C LEU A 161 -6.64 -2.43 21.66
N ALA A 162 -5.51 -1.72 21.70
CA ALA A 162 -4.33 -2.12 20.95
C ALA A 162 -3.83 -3.50 21.38
N GLN A 163 -3.82 -3.82 22.68
CA GLN A 163 -3.41 -5.13 23.18
C GLN A 163 -4.39 -6.26 22.87
N LYS A 164 -5.68 -5.98 22.67
CA LYS A 164 -6.69 -7.02 22.37
C LYS A 164 -6.87 -7.30 20.89
N ILE A 165 -6.42 -6.37 20.01
CA ILE A 165 -6.62 -6.45 18.56
C ILE A 165 -5.31 -6.82 17.86
N SER A 166 -4.17 -6.60 18.49
CA SER A 166 -2.84 -7.04 18.03
C SER A 166 -2.58 -8.50 18.43
#